data_6f670ac5cc1ac73dffed456203edbee6
#
_entry.id   6f670ac5cc1ac73dffed456203edbee6
#
_cell.length_a   1.000
_cell.length_b   1.000
_cell.length_c   1.000
_cell.angle_alpha   90.00
_cell.angle_beta   90.00
_cell.angle_gamma   90.00
#
_symmetry.space_group_name_H-M   'P 1'
#
loop_
_entity.id
_entity.type
_entity.pdbx_description
1 polymer ?
#
loop_
_entity_poly.entity_id
_entity_poly.type
_entity_poly.pdbx_seq_one_letter_code
_entity_poly.pdbx_strand_id
1 'polypeptide(L)'
;MLVQEGDWVKKGQALFEDKKNPGVMFTAPASGKVSAINRGERRVLQSVVIEIDGNEQVPFEHYEESSLNQLSDEQVQRHLLASGLWTALRTRPFSKTPVPNSRPRAIFVSAMDTQPLAANPQVIIAAESDAFNHGLTILARLTEGKVHVCHAPGQAVVNALGDQLLHD
;
A
#
# COMPACT_ATOMS: atom_id res chain seq x y z
N MET A 1 -0.26 -1.63 19.98
CA MET A 1 -1.03 -0.38 19.96
C MET A 1 -0.07 0.72 20.33
N LEU A 2 0.00 1.77 19.54
CA LEU A 2 0.91 2.90 19.69
C LEU A 2 0.15 4.17 20.10
N VAL A 3 -1.17 4.13 20.11
CA VAL A 3 -2.06 5.25 20.46
C VAL A 3 -3.09 4.81 21.50
N GLN A 4 -3.67 5.82 22.19
CA GLN A 4 -4.74 5.66 23.18
C GLN A 4 -5.95 6.53 22.80
N GLU A 5 -7.09 6.24 23.42
CA GLU A 5 -8.26 7.11 23.29
C GLU A 5 -7.93 8.50 23.84
N GLY A 6 -8.30 9.53 23.09
CA GLY A 6 -7.99 10.92 23.40
C GLY A 6 -6.76 11.47 22.69
N ASP A 7 -5.88 10.62 22.12
CA ASP A 7 -4.69 11.10 21.40
C ASP A 7 -5.06 11.78 20.09
N TRP A 8 -4.30 12.82 19.75
CA TRP A 8 -4.33 13.44 18.43
C TRP A 8 -3.35 12.74 17.51
N VAL A 9 -3.81 12.41 16.30
CA VAL A 9 -3.01 11.73 15.28
C VAL A 9 -3.00 12.50 13.97
N LYS A 10 -1.89 12.41 13.27
CA LYS A 10 -1.71 12.96 11.92
C LYS A 10 -2.03 11.88 10.88
N LYS A 11 -2.50 12.27 9.71
CA LYS A 11 -2.62 11.34 8.56
C LYS A 11 -1.28 10.68 8.29
N GLY A 12 -1.25 9.35 8.17
CA GLY A 12 -0.03 8.56 7.98
C GLY A 12 0.71 8.18 9.27
N GLN A 13 0.30 8.70 10.45
CA GLN A 13 0.90 8.31 11.72
C GLN A 13 0.54 6.87 12.09
N ALA A 14 1.53 6.10 12.57
CA ALA A 14 1.32 4.71 12.97
C ALA A 14 0.38 4.61 14.19
N LEU A 15 -0.68 3.82 14.06
CA LEU A 15 -1.65 3.53 15.10
C LEU A 15 -1.34 2.25 15.86
N PHE A 16 -0.95 1.20 15.15
CA PHE A 16 -0.57 -0.08 15.72
C PHE A 16 0.29 -0.89 14.75
N GLU A 17 0.97 -1.86 15.29
CA GLU A 17 1.85 -2.79 14.58
C GLU A 17 1.18 -4.17 14.46
N ASP A 18 1.42 -4.88 13.37
CA ASP A 18 1.02 -6.28 13.22
C ASP A 18 1.89 -7.16 14.12
N LYS A 19 1.29 -7.78 15.12
CA LYS A 19 2.01 -8.67 16.05
C LYS A 19 2.60 -9.91 15.39
N LYS A 20 2.08 -10.32 14.23
CA LYS A 20 2.56 -11.50 13.50
C LYS A 20 3.70 -11.15 12.55
N ASN A 21 3.76 -9.90 12.12
CA ASN A 21 4.76 -9.37 11.21
C ASN A 21 5.37 -8.09 11.80
N PRO A 22 6.33 -8.19 12.72
CA PRO A 22 6.97 -7.02 13.31
C PRO A 22 7.50 -6.06 12.23
N GLY A 23 7.32 -4.76 12.44
CA GLY A 23 7.67 -3.71 11.49
C GLY A 23 6.53 -3.32 10.54
N VAL A 24 5.48 -4.13 10.40
CA VAL A 24 4.31 -3.77 9.60
C VAL A 24 3.37 -2.88 10.39
N MET A 25 3.26 -1.61 9.97
CA MET A 25 2.47 -0.59 10.64
C MET A 25 1.13 -0.38 9.95
N PHE A 26 0.09 -0.18 10.75
CA PHE A 26 -1.20 0.36 10.32
C PHE A 26 -1.26 1.82 10.69
N THR A 27 -1.47 2.68 9.70
CA THR A 27 -1.39 4.13 9.84
C THR A 27 -2.76 4.80 9.82
N ALA A 28 -2.85 6.00 10.36
CA ALA A 28 -4.06 6.80 10.39
C ALA A 28 -4.45 7.26 8.97
N PRO A 29 -5.71 7.04 8.53
CA PRO A 29 -6.17 7.48 7.22
C PRO A 29 -6.45 8.98 7.15
N ALA A 30 -6.61 9.63 8.28
CA ALA A 30 -6.89 11.06 8.42
C ALA A 30 -6.23 11.61 9.69
N SER A 31 -6.12 12.94 9.78
CA SER A 31 -5.80 13.64 11.03
C SER A 31 -7.04 13.77 11.90
N GLY A 32 -6.83 13.81 13.22
CA GLY A 32 -7.91 14.00 14.17
C GLY A 32 -7.63 13.35 15.52
N LYS A 33 -8.68 13.25 16.31
CA LYS A 33 -8.63 12.69 17.66
C LYS A 33 -9.11 11.24 17.66
N VAL A 34 -8.35 10.34 18.28
CA VAL A 34 -8.79 8.96 18.52
C VAL A 34 -9.93 8.97 19.53
N SER A 35 -11.16 8.77 19.06
CA SER A 35 -12.36 8.82 19.89
C SER A 35 -12.70 7.48 20.54
N ALA A 36 -12.34 6.34 19.91
CA ALA A 36 -12.57 5.04 20.49
C ALA A 36 -11.58 3.97 19.94
N ILE A 37 -11.24 3.01 20.80
CA ILE A 37 -10.50 1.78 20.45
C ILE A 37 -11.35 0.59 20.82
N ASN A 38 -12.13 0.08 19.87
CA ASN A 38 -13.07 -0.99 20.10
C ASN A 38 -12.37 -2.35 20.11
N ARG A 39 -12.69 -3.15 21.12
CA ARG A 39 -12.17 -4.51 21.28
C ARG A 39 -13.31 -5.49 21.45
N GLY A 40 -13.21 -6.61 20.77
CA GLY A 40 -14.13 -7.72 20.88
C GLY A 40 -13.70 -8.76 21.93
N GLU A 41 -14.26 -9.95 21.80
CA GLU A 41 -13.90 -11.09 22.66
C GLU A 41 -12.39 -11.30 22.67
N ARG A 42 -11.87 -11.75 23.82
CA ARG A 42 -10.43 -11.98 24.04
C ARG A 42 -9.55 -10.76 23.72
N ARG A 43 -10.13 -9.56 23.81
CA ARG A 43 -9.46 -8.27 23.56
C ARG A 43 -8.92 -8.11 22.13
N VAL A 44 -9.50 -8.82 21.14
CA VAL A 44 -9.15 -8.65 19.72
C VAL A 44 -9.51 -7.24 19.29
N LEU A 45 -8.57 -6.52 18.66
CA LEU A 45 -8.84 -5.21 18.10
C LEU A 45 -9.87 -5.32 16.97
N GLN A 46 -10.97 -4.58 17.08
CA GLN A 46 -12.02 -4.52 16.07
C GLN A 46 -11.90 -3.26 15.23
N SER A 47 -11.76 -2.10 15.85
CA SER A 47 -11.62 -0.82 15.16
C SER A 47 -10.91 0.22 16.01
N VAL A 48 -10.32 1.20 15.32
CA VAL A 48 -9.88 2.47 15.88
C VAL A 48 -10.72 3.55 15.20
N VAL A 49 -11.41 4.35 15.98
CA VAL A 49 -12.27 5.43 15.48
C VAL A 49 -11.54 6.74 15.65
N ILE A 50 -11.45 7.50 14.55
CA ILE A 50 -10.81 8.82 14.53
C ILE A 50 -11.90 9.84 14.17
N GLU A 51 -12.12 10.79 15.05
CA GLU A 51 -12.91 11.97 14.77
C GLU A 51 -12.05 12.93 13.96
N ILE A 52 -12.40 13.08 12.68
CA ILE A 52 -11.56 13.81 11.73
C ILE A 52 -11.57 15.29 12.07
N ASP A 53 -10.37 15.86 12.24
CA ASP A 53 -10.17 17.28 12.44
C ASP A 53 -8.79 17.70 11.90
N GLY A 54 -8.76 18.79 11.13
CA GLY A 54 -7.57 19.28 10.48
C GLY A 54 -7.09 18.43 9.29
N ASN A 55 -5.94 18.83 8.73
CA ASN A 55 -5.29 18.17 7.56
C ASN A 55 -3.81 17.89 7.82
N GLU A 56 -3.41 17.76 9.07
CA GLU A 56 -2.03 17.48 9.38
C GLU A 56 -1.60 16.08 8.90
N GLN A 57 -0.42 15.99 8.33
CA GLN A 57 0.12 14.72 7.84
C GLN A 57 1.55 14.51 8.28
N VAL A 58 1.94 13.25 8.37
CA VAL A 58 3.34 12.86 8.59
C VAL A 58 4.09 13.07 7.28
N PRO A 59 5.20 13.80 7.26
CA PRO A 59 6.04 13.89 6.08
C PRO A 59 6.75 12.55 5.86
N PHE A 60 6.62 11.99 4.64
CA PHE A 60 7.41 10.86 4.21
C PHE A 60 8.56 11.35 3.33
N GLU A 61 9.61 10.53 3.20
CA GLU A 61 10.70 10.80 2.26
C GLU A 61 10.13 10.98 0.83
N HIS A 62 10.57 12.04 0.17
CA HIS A 62 10.22 12.31 -1.21
C HIS A 62 11.38 11.90 -2.11
N TYR A 63 11.07 11.26 -3.22
CA TYR A 63 12.03 10.86 -4.23
C TYR A 63 11.66 11.52 -5.57
N GLU A 64 12.66 12.06 -6.23
CA GLU A 64 12.50 12.59 -7.59
C GLU A 64 12.22 11.44 -8.57
N GLU A 65 11.37 11.68 -9.57
CA GLU A 65 10.99 10.69 -10.58
C GLU A 65 12.20 10.02 -11.23
N SER A 66 13.22 10.80 -11.57
CA SER A 66 14.47 10.33 -12.18
C SER A 66 15.26 9.34 -11.31
N SER A 67 15.02 9.34 -10.00
CA SER A 67 15.71 8.47 -9.03
C SER A 67 14.96 7.19 -8.69
N LEU A 68 13.69 7.05 -9.10
CA LEU A 68 12.86 5.88 -8.73
C LEU A 68 13.47 4.55 -9.17
N ASN A 69 14.08 4.51 -10.36
CA ASN A 69 14.76 3.34 -10.89
C ASN A 69 16.05 2.96 -10.15
N GLN A 70 16.58 3.85 -9.32
CA GLN A 70 17.85 3.67 -8.59
C GLN A 70 17.63 3.28 -7.13
N LEU A 71 16.38 3.30 -6.66
CA LEU A 71 16.07 2.92 -5.28
C LEU A 71 16.44 1.46 -5.03
N SER A 72 17.06 1.21 -3.87
CA SER A 72 17.27 -0.16 -3.42
C SER A 72 15.96 -0.77 -2.91
N ASP A 73 15.89 -2.11 -2.89
CA ASP A 73 14.71 -2.79 -2.34
C ASP A 73 14.51 -2.49 -0.85
N GLU A 74 15.60 -2.33 -0.08
CA GLU A 74 15.52 -1.95 1.33
C GLU A 74 14.93 -0.54 1.52
N GLN A 75 15.27 0.42 0.64
CA GLN A 75 14.69 1.76 0.68
C GLN A 75 13.19 1.70 0.40
N VAL A 76 12.79 0.97 -0.65
CA VAL A 76 11.38 0.79 -1.01
C VAL A 76 10.62 0.09 0.10
N GLN A 77 11.14 -1.01 0.65
CA GLN A 77 10.50 -1.73 1.74
C GLN A 77 10.32 -0.84 2.97
N ARG A 78 11.37 -0.15 3.38
CA ARG A 78 11.31 0.78 4.53
C ARG A 78 10.23 1.84 4.35
N HIS A 79 10.14 2.42 3.15
CA HIS A 79 9.15 3.43 2.83
C HIS A 79 7.71 2.88 2.86
N LEU A 80 7.48 1.72 2.25
CA LEU A 80 6.17 1.06 2.27
C LEU A 80 5.75 0.61 3.68
N LEU A 81 6.68 0.18 4.51
CA LEU A 81 6.42 -0.16 5.90
C LEU A 81 6.07 1.08 6.72
N ALA A 82 6.85 2.16 6.59
CA ALA A 82 6.63 3.41 7.33
C ALA A 82 5.31 4.09 6.95
N SER A 83 4.94 4.07 5.66
CA SER A 83 3.68 4.65 5.17
C SER A 83 2.45 3.78 5.43
N GLY A 84 2.63 2.52 5.86
CA GLY A 84 1.54 1.56 6.04
C GLY A 84 1.07 0.88 4.74
N LEU A 85 1.61 1.27 3.57
CA LEU A 85 1.23 0.69 2.27
C LEU A 85 1.63 -0.78 2.13
N TRP A 86 2.59 -1.27 2.91
CA TRP A 86 2.94 -2.69 2.97
C TRP A 86 1.73 -3.59 3.27
N THR A 87 0.76 -3.09 4.02
CA THR A 87 -0.47 -3.81 4.36
C THR A 87 -1.40 -4.06 3.16
N ALA A 88 -1.20 -3.38 2.02
CA ALA A 88 -1.95 -3.63 0.79
C ALA A 88 -1.45 -4.86 0.01
N LEU A 89 -0.21 -5.28 0.26
CA LEU A 89 0.39 -6.44 -0.39
C LEU A 89 -0.19 -7.75 0.16
N ARG A 90 -0.37 -8.75 -0.72
CA ARG A 90 -0.88 -10.07 -0.36
C ARG A 90 -0.07 -11.17 -1.02
N THR A 91 0.34 -12.16 -0.24
CA THR A 91 1.02 -13.35 -0.75
C THR A 91 0.03 -14.36 -1.30
N ARG A 92 0.41 -15.10 -2.31
CA ARG A 92 -0.32 -16.27 -2.81
C ARG A 92 0.32 -17.55 -2.29
N PRO A 93 -0.44 -18.61 -2.00
CA PRO A 93 -1.90 -18.78 -2.16
C PRO A 93 -2.73 -18.32 -0.95
N PHE A 94 -2.12 -17.96 0.19
CA PHE A 94 -2.83 -17.80 1.47
C PHE A 94 -3.31 -16.38 1.78
N SER A 95 -3.12 -15.43 0.85
CA SER A 95 -3.56 -14.03 0.99
C SER A 95 -3.12 -13.34 2.29
N LYS A 96 -1.91 -13.65 2.76
CA LYS A 96 -1.33 -13.03 3.96
C LYS A 96 -0.52 -11.79 3.58
N THR A 97 -0.41 -10.82 4.48
CA THR A 97 0.58 -9.76 4.35
C THR A 97 1.97 -10.37 4.32
N PRO A 98 2.84 -10.02 3.35
CA PRO A 98 4.19 -10.56 3.28
C PRO A 98 5.01 -10.18 4.51
N VAL A 99 5.90 -11.08 4.91
CA VAL A 99 6.87 -10.79 5.97
C VAL A 99 7.86 -9.75 5.45
N PRO A 100 8.20 -8.71 6.23
CA PRO A 100 9.26 -7.78 5.86
C PRO A 100 10.56 -8.50 5.50
N ASN A 101 11.32 -7.94 4.57
CA ASN A 101 12.54 -8.51 3.99
C ASN A 101 12.34 -9.79 3.16
N SER A 102 11.09 -10.19 2.89
CA SER A 102 10.82 -11.25 1.92
C SER A 102 10.88 -10.72 0.50
N ARG A 103 11.45 -11.54 -0.42
CA ARG A 103 11.50 -11.22 -1.85
C ARG A 103 10.54 -12.13 -2.61
N PRO A 104 9.51 -11.58 -3.28
CA PRO A 104 8.63 -12.40 -4.09
C PRO A 104 9.32 -12.81 -5.40
N ARG A 105 8.92 -13.96 -5.95
CA ARG A 105 9.39 -14.42 -7.26
C ARG A 105 8.78 -13.60 -8.41
N ALA A 106 7.58 -13.07 -8.22
CA ALA A 106 6.88 -12.20 -9.14
C ALA A 106 5.84 -11.38 -8.38
N ILE A 107 5.44 -10.25 -8.95
CA ILE A 107 4.38 -9.39 -8.39
C ILE A 107 3.26 -9.28 -9.42
N PHE A 108 2.02 -9.49 -8.98
CA PHE A 108 0.83 -9.32 -9.80
C PHE A 108 0.07 -8.07 -9.32
N VAL A 109 -0.14 -7.14 -10.24
CA VAL A 109 -0.91 -5.92 -10.02
C VAL A 109 -2.24 -6.05 -10.73
N SER A 110 -3.35 -6.08 -9.98
CA SER A 110 -4.67 -6.15 -10.57
C SER A 110 -5.14 -4.74 -10.95
N ALA A 111 -5.22 -4.48 -12.25
CA ALA A 111 -5.79 -3.26 -12.85
C ALA A 111 -7.22 -3.52 -13.38
N MET A 112 -7.88 -4.56 -12.88
CA MET A 112 -9.25 -4.91 -13.21
C MET A 112 -10.01 -5.32 -11.95
N ASP A 113 -11.32 -5.07 -11.95
CA ASP A 113 -12.23 -5.58 -10.94
C ASP A 113 -13.49 -6.09 -11.61
N THR A 114 -13.86 -7.34 -11.33
CA THR A 114 -15.03 -8.00 -11.89
C THR A 114 -16.18 -8.15 -10.88
N GLN A 115 -16.05 -7.55 -9.70
CA GLN A 115 -17.11 -7.60 -8.70
C GLN A 115 -18.29 -6.72 -9.12
N PRO A 116 -19.53 -7.15 -8.84
CA PRO A 116 -20.72 -6.33 -9.12
C PRO A 116 -20.59 -4.94 -8.45
N LEU A 117 -20.93 -3.89 -9.20
CA LEU A 117 -20.89 -2.50 -8.75
C LEU A 117 -19.49 -1.96 -8.40
N ALA A 118 -18.42 -2.67 -8.75
CA ALA A 118 -17.06 -2.14 -8.61
C ALA A 118 -16.86 -0.90 -9.50
N ALA A 119 -16.11 0.06 -9.01
CA ALA A 119 -15.67 1.19 -9.81
C ALA A 119 -14.80 0.71 -10.98
N ASN A 120 -14.93 1.36 -12.15
CA ASN A 120 -14.09 1.01 -13.29
C ASN A 120 -12.63 1.46 -13.04
N PRO A 121 -11.68 0.55 -12.87
CA PRO A 121 -10.29 0.91 -12.58
C PRO A 121 -9.63 1.77 -13.66
N GLN A 122 -10.08 1.65 -14.92
CA GLN A 122 -9.53 2.45 -16.01
C GLN A 122 -9.73 3.95 -15.81
N VAL A 123 -10.86 4.36 -15.26
CA VAL A 123 -11.15 5.77 -15.01
C VAL A 123 -10.14 6.34 -14.01
N ILE A 124 -9.85 5.57 -12.97
CA ILE A 124 -8.90 5.95 -11.91
C ILE A 124 -7.45 5.96 -12.47
N ILE A 125 -7.07 4.88 -13.17
CA ILE A 125 -5.72 4.74 -13.74
C ILE A 125 -5.47 5.81 -14.81
N ALA A 126 -6.47 6.14 -15.64
CA ALA A 126 -6.33 7.18 -16.66
C ALA A 126 -6.17 8.57 -16.04
N ALA A 127 -6.85 8.85 -14.93
CA ALA A 127 -6.73 10.12 -14.22
C ALA A 127 -5.38 10.30 -13.53
N GLU A 128 -4.75 9.20 -13.09
CA GLU A 128 -3.52 9.17 -12.30
C GLU A 128 -2.45 8.28 -12.96
N SER A 129 -2.33 8.37 -14.30
CA SER A 129 -1.46 7.48 -15.08
C SER A 129 0.01 7.53 -14.66
N ASP A 130 0.52 8.72 -14.36
CA ASP A 130 1.92 8.91 -13.96
C ASP A 130 2.17 8.28 -12.59
N ALA A 131 1.26 8.50 -11.63
CA ALA A 131 1.35 7.88 -10.31
C ALA A 131 1.28 6.35 -10.40
N PHE A 132 0.43 5.80 -11.28
CA PHE A 132 0.35 4.37 -11.52
C PHE A 132 1.66 3.81 -12.08
N ASN A 133 2.25 4.47 -13.09
CA ASN A 133 3.53 4.08 -13.68
C ASN A 133 4.70 4.16 -12.68
N HIS A 134 4.75 5.21 -11.87
CA HIS A 134 5.73 5.33 -10.79
C HIS A 134 5.58 4.20 -9.78
N GLY A 135 4.34 3.84 -9.42
CA GLY A 135 4.05 2.70 -8.56
C GLY A 135 4.56 1.38 -9.12
N LEU A 136 4.37 1.10 -10.42
CA LEU A 136 4.91 -0.09 -11.08
C LEU A 136 6.44 -0.12 -11.04
N THR A 137 7.08 1.02 -11.31
CA THR A 137 8.54 1.18 -11.25
C THR A 137 9.08 0.85 -9.85
N ILE A 138 8.41 1.35 -8.81
CA ILE A 138 8.77 1.10 -7.42
C ILE A 138 8.56 -0.38 -7.06
N LEU A 139 7.43 -0.98 -7.45
CA LEU A 139 7.16 -2.40 -7.19
C LEU A 139 8.17 -3.33 -7.86
N ALA A 140 8.68 -2.97 -9.04
CA ALA A 140 9.71 -3.74 -9.73
C ALA A 140 11.03 -3.83 -8.93
N ARG A 141 11.28 -2.92 -8.00
CA ARG A 141 12.46 -2.98 -7.11
C ARG A 141 12.36 -4.06 -6.02
N LEU A 142 11.14 -4.55 -5.74
CA LEU A 142 10.90 -5.55 -4.70
C LEU A 142 11.08 -7.00 -5.17
N THR A 143 11.31 -7.23 -6.47
CA THR A 143 11.45 -8.58 -7.03
C THR A 143 12.60 -8.63 -8.05
N GLU A 144 13.28 -9.77 -8.14
CA GLU A 144 14.20 -10.08 -9.24
C GLU A 144 13.47 -10.65 -10.46
N GLY A 145 12.20 -10.98 -10.29
CA GLY A 145 11.34 -11.50 -11.35
C GLY A 145 10.57 -10.39 -12.07
N LYS A 146 9.39 -10.73 -12.56
CA LYS A 146 8.55 -9.82 -13.33
C LYS A 146 7.42 -9.23 -12.50
N VAL A 147 7.01 -8.02 -12.86
CA VAL A 147 5.76 -7.41 -12.43
C VAL A 147 4.73 -7.62 -13.55
N HIS A 148 3.66 -8.32 -13.25
CA HIS A 148 2.57 -8.60 -14.18
C HIS A 148 1.41 -7.66 -13.88
N VAL A 149 0.93 -6.94 -14.88
CA VAL A 149 -0.27 -6.11 -14.76
C VAL A 149 -1.44 -6.83 -15.42
N CYS A 150 -2.39 -7.24 -14.59
CA CYS A 150 -3.60 -7.93 -15.04
C CYS A 150 -4.69 -6.90 -15.34
N HIS A 151 -5.13 -6.81 -16.58
CA HIS A 151 -6.19 -5.89 -17.03
C HIS A 151 -7.19 -6.60 -17.93
N ALA A 152 -8.39 -6.01 -18.13
CA ALA A 152 -9.38 -6.57 -19.03
C ALA A 152 -8.94 -6.43 -20.50
N PRO A 153 -9.32 -7.36 -21.38
CA PRO A 153 -9.01 -7.28 -22.79
C PRO A 153 -9.47 -5.95 -23.42
N GLY A 154 -8.60 -5.35 -24.25
CA GLY A 154 -8.88 -4.07 -24.90
C GLY A 154 -8.71 -2.82 -24.04
N GLN A 155 -8.28 -2.98 -22.79
CA GLN A 155 -7.92 -1.84 -21.93
C GLN A 155 -6.50 -1.35 -22.24
N ALA A 156 -6.35 -0.05 -22.53
CA ALA A 156 -5.03 0.57 -22.61
C ALA A 156 -4.53 0.80 -21.18
N VAL A 157 -3.63 -0.04 -20.71
CA VAL A 157 -2.85 0.20 -19.49
C VAL A 157 -1.49 0.71 -19.94
N VAL A 158 -1.10 1.89 -19.47
CA VAL A 158 0.17 2.51 -19.86
C VAL A 158 1.33 1.68 -19.30
N ASN A 159 2.29 1.33 -20.16
CA ASN A 159 3.44 0.52 -19.79
C ASN A 159 4.65 1.40 -19.51
N ALA A 160 5.05 1.51 -18.26
CA ALA A 160 6.27 2.19 -17.86
C ALA A 160 7.53 1.31 -17.91
N LEU A 161 7.38 -0.02 -17.89
CA LEU A 161 8.47 -0.97 -17.63
C LEU A 161 8.91 -1.81 -18.83
N GLY A 162 8.43 -1.52 -20.06
CA GLY A 162 8.84 -2.25 -21.27
C GLY A 162 8.75 -3.78 -21.11
N ASP A 163 9.81 -4.50 -21.45
CA ASP A 163 9.86 -5.98 -21.44
C ASP A 163 9.75 -6.64 -20.05
N GLN A 164 9.70 -5.87 -18.97
CA GLN A 164 9.48 -6.42 -17.62
C GLN A 164 8.00 -6.67 -17.30
N LEU A 165 7.10 -6.16 -18.14
CA LEU A 165 5.66 -6.39 -18.03
C LEU A 165 5.23 -7.44 -19.06
N LEU A 166 4.59 -8.50 -18.58
CA LEU A 166 3.81 -9.38 -19.44
C LEU A 166 2.34 -8.99 -19.34
N HIS A 167 1.73 -8.83 -20.50
CA HIS A 167 0.29 -8.69 -20.65
C HIS A 167 -0.27 -10.08 -20.96
N ASP A 168 -1.18 -10.57 -20.16
CA ASP A 168 -2.05 -11.70 -20.43
C ASP A 168 -3.51 -11.23 -20.45
#